data_5ccdbd840ae110e0c5f9114a893a0fbf
#
_entry.id   5ccdbd840ae110e0c5f9114a893a0fbf
#
_cell.length_a   1.000
_cell.length_b   1.000
_cell.length_c   1.000
_cell.angle_alpha   90.00
_cell.angle_beta   90.00
_cell.angle_gamma   90.00
#
_symmetry.space_group_name_H-M   'P 1'
#
loop_
_entity.id
_entity.type
_entity.pdbx_description
1 polymer ?
#
loop_
_entity_poly.entity_id
_entity_poly.type
_entity_poly.pdbx_seq_one_letter_code
_entity_poly.pdbx_strand_id
1 'polypeptide(L)'
;MRFISKPWAIACLALVTLTGVGAAIAQEGGESPARPAKEVAGGQDVNLSPKQMLDRASASIPEMEKLKATVAEQLAEAKKKKDVVKALCLDDKVKQMKLAIDTARDRVIDMNSAVSQSDADRTKHEFTVIQVLRERVQTLIAEAQQCIGEETGFVGNSDVTVDIDPAIPDADPSDFPDDSLVSDPPVLSSPTL
;
A
#
# COMPACT_ATOMS: atom_id res chain seq x y z
N MET A 1 43.92 -12.96 29.46
CA MET A 1 45.07 -13.48 28.71
C MET A 1 44.63 -13.88 27.33
N ARG A 2 45.25 -13.31 26.41
CA ARG A 2 45.58 -13.52 25.00
C ARG A 2 44.64 -12.96 23.96
N PHE A 3 45.01 -11.80 23.49
CA PHE A 3 44.86 -11.19 22.16
C PHE A 3 45.24 -12.15 21.03
N ILE A 4 44.44 -12.20 19.95
CA ILE A 4 45.01 -12.42 18.61
C ILE A 4 44.23 -11.50 17.64
N SER A 5 44.91 -10.45 17.22
CA SER A 5 44.65 -9.60 16.08
C SER A 5 45.17 -10.25 14.80
N LYS A 6 44.45 -10.14 13.70
CA LYS A 6 45.07 -10.19 12.36
C LYS A 6 44.28 -9.36 11.36
N PRO A 7 44.96 -8.40 10.71
CA PRO A 7 44.40 -7.64 9.59
C PRO A 7 44.76 -8.33 8.27
N TRP A 8 43.87 -8.27 7.28
CA TRP A 8 44.25 -8.51 5.89
C TRP A 8 43.64 -7.45 4.98
N ALA A 9 44.51 -6.54 4.63
CA ALA A 9 44.35 -5.65 3.50
C ALA A 9 44.80 -6.39 2.24
N ILE A 10 44.00 -6.43 1.21
CA ILE A 10 44.45 -6.62 -0.17
C ILE A 10 43.68 -5.66 -1.06
N ALA A 11 44.39 -4.69 -1.57
CA ALA A 11 44.04 -3.82 -2.67
C ALA A 11 44.16 -4.59 -3.99
N CYS A 12 43.17 -4.45 -4.87
CA CYS A 12 43.34 -4.68 -6.30
C CYS A 12 42.61 -3.61 -7.10
N LEU A 13 43.45 -2.72 -7.62
CA LEU A 13 43.17 -1.76 -8.66
C LEU A 13 43.03 -2.53 -9.99
N ALA A 14 41.94 -2.32 -10.73
CA ALA A 14 41.93 -2.59 -12.16
C ALA A 14 41.02 -1.55 -12.86
N LEU A 15 41.71 -0.65 -13.52
CA LEU A 15 41.25 0.35 -14.48
C LEU A 15 40.90 -0.38 -15.79
N VAL A 16 39.70 -0.26 -16.29
CA VAL A 16 39.42 -0.51 -17.72
C VAL A 16 38.52 0.60 -18.23
N THR A 17 39.10 1.50 -18.97
CA THR A 17 38.48 2.49 -19.85
C THR A 17 38.04 1.79 -21.15
N LEU A 18 36.77 1.91 -21.54
CA LEU A 18 36.38 1.73 -22.94
C LEU A 18 35.34 2.80 -23.31
N THR A 19 35.78 3.72 -24.12
CA THR A 19 35.02 4.71 -24.88
C THR A 19 34.15 4.00 -25.93
N GLY A 20 32.85 4.27 -25.94
CA GLY A 20 31.95 3.86 -27.01
C GLY A 20 30.96 4.99 -27.29
N VAL A 21 31.22 5.76 -28.35
CA VAL A 21 30.34 6.75 -28.96
C VAL A 21 29.25 5.97 -29.75
N GLY A 22 27.98 6.21 -29.46
CA GLY A 22 26.87 5.60 -30.21
C GLY A 22 25.64 6.52 -30.19
N ALA A 23 25.23 6.91 -31.38
CA ALA A 23 24.33 7.96 -31.80
C ALA A 23 22.91 7.94 -31.17
N ALA A 24 22.40 9.14 -31.00
CA ALA A 24 21.00 9.47 -30.67
C ALA A 24 20.03 9.00 -31.75
N ILE A 25 18.93 8.36 -31.33
CA ILE A 25 17.68 8.38 -32.07
C ILE A 25 16.57 8.78 -31.08
N ALA A 26 15.99 9.95 -31.33
CA ALA A 26 14.82 10.42 -30.62
C ALA A 26 13.63 9.55 -31.02
N GLN A 27 12.93 9.02 -30.03
CA GLN A 27 11.58 8.47 -30.22
C GLN A 27 10.71 8.95 -29.06
N GLU A 28 9.91 9.98 -29.37
CA GLU A 28 8.78 10.41 -28.55
C GLU A 28 7.77 9.27 -28.50
N GLY A 29 7.61 8.69 -27.36
CA GLY A 29 6.54 7.79 -27.00
C GLY A 29 6.33 7.92 -25.51
N GLY A 30 5.21 8.58 -25.11
CA GLY A 30 4.86 8.80 -23.71
C GLY A 30 4.70 7.48 -22.98
N GLU A 31 5.73 7.06 -22.27
CA GLU A 31 5.74 5.92 -21.38
C GLU A 31 5.69 6.46 -19.95
N SER A 32 4.53 6.28 -19.35
CA SER A 32 4.33 6.45 -17.91
C SER A 32 5.46 5.73 -17.18
N PRO A 33 6.18 6.35 -16.22
CA PRO A 33 7.24 5.66 -15.51
C PRO A 33 6.63 4.49 -14.75
N ALA A 34 6.85 3.28 -15.28
CA ALA A 34 6.61 2.05 -14.55
C ALA A 34 7.38 2.15 -13.23
N ARG A 35 6.67 2.27 -12.12
CA ARG A 35 7.21 2.11 -10.78
C ARG A 35 8.06 0.83 -10.81
N PRO A 36 9.35 0.86 -10.42
CA PRO A 36 10.11 -0.37 -10.33
C PRO A 36 9.34 -1.32 -9.41
N ALA A 37 8.93 -2.45 -9.93
CA ALA A 37 8.41 -3.54 -9.13
C ALA A 37 9.51 -3.83 -8.11
N LYS A 38 9.25 -3.48 -6.85
CA LYS A 38 10.12 -3.81 -5.73
C LYS A 38 10.23 -5.31 -5.77
N GLU A 39 11.40 -5.78 -6.12
CA GLU A 39 11.74 -7.19 -6.17
C GLU A 39 11.28 -7.79 -4.84
N VAL A 40 10.24 -8.63 -4.91
CA VAL A 40 9.67 -9.29 -3.74
C VAL A 40 10.83 -10.03 -3.10
N ALA A 41 11.14 -9.70 -1.85
CA ALA A 41 12.24 -10.26 -1.08
C ALA A 41 11.97 -11.75 -0.76
N GLY A 42 11.68 -12.57 -1.80
CA GLY A 42 11.48 -14.00 -1.75
C GLY A 42 12.75 -14.83 -1.91
N GLY A 43 13.93 -14.18 -2.02
CA GLY A 43 15.16 -14.86 -2.37
C GLY A 43 15.80 -15.73 -1.29
N GLN A 44 15.33 -15.74 -0.05
CA GLN A 44 15.92 -16.53 1.04
C GLN A 44 15.18 -17.81 1.37
N ASP A 45 14.01 -18.06 0.78
CA ASP A 45 13.13 -19.17 1.15
C ASP A 45 13.23 -20.40 0.21
N VAL A 46 14.18 -20.38 -0.75
CA VAL A 46 14.25 -21.36 -1.85
C VAL A 46 14.66 -22.76 -1.38
N ASN A 47 15.20 -22.91 -0.16
CA ASN A 47 15.72 -24.18 0.37
C ASN A 47 15.04 -24.68 1.66
N LEU A 48 13.87 -24.16 2.00
CA LEU A 48 13.16 -24.62 3.19
C LEU A 48 12.44 -25.95 2.91
N SER A 49 12.52 -26.88 3.86
CA SER A 49 11.68 -28.07 3.82
C SER A 49 10.20 -27.71 4.03
N PRO A 50 9.24 -28.52 3.53
CA PRO A 50 7.81 -28.28 3.72
C PRO A 50 7.41 -28.00 5.18
N LYS A 51 8.01 -28.73 6.12
CA LYS A 51 7.77 -28.54 7.56
C LYS A 51 8.30 -27.17 8.05
N GLN A 52 9.50 -26.78 7.65
CA GLN A 52 10.08 -25.49 8.01
C GLN A 52 9.27 -24.32 7.42
N MET A 53 8.72 -24.48 6.20
CA MET A 53 7.81 -23.48 5.62
C MET A 53 6.55 -23.35 6.47
N LEU A 54 5.94 -24.46 6.92
CA LEU A 54 4.77 -24.44 7.78
C LEU A 54 5.06 -23.79 9.14
N ASP A 55 6.17 -24.12 9.77
CA ASP A 55 6.58 -23.54 11.05
C ASP A 55 6.76 -22.01 10.92
N ARG A 56 7.42 -21.57 9.84
CA ARG A 56 7.63 -20.14 9.57
C ARG A 56 6.33 -19.41 9.24
N ALA A 57 5.45 -20.02 8.45
CA ALA A 57 4.14 -19.49 8.15
C ALA A 57 3.30 -19.32 9.41
N SER A 58 3.27 -20.35 10.26
CA SER A 58 2.54 -20.31 11.53
C SER A 58 3.08 -19.26 12.49
N ALA A 59 4.41 -19.08 12.55
CA ALA A 59 5.05 -18.05 13.37
C ALA A 59 4.75 -16.62 12.90
N SER A 60 4.43 -16.42 11.61
CA SER A 60 4.10 -15.10 11.07
C SER A 60 2.72 -14.59 11.52
N ILE A 61 1.79 -15.45 11.90
CA ILE A 61 0.43 -15.05 12.32
C ILE A 61 0.46 -14.15 13.56
N PRO A 62 1.10 -14.54 14.70
CA PRO A 62 1.15 -13.68 15.87
C PRO A 62 1.90 -12.36 15.63
N GLU A 63 2.89 -12.34 14.72
CA GLU A 63 3.57 -11.11 14.32
C GLU A 63 2.58 -10.13 13.65
N MET A 64 1.80 -10.63 12.68
CA MET A 64 0.77 -9.82 12.01
C MET A 64 -0.32 -9.33 12.98
N GLU A 65 -0.70 -10.16 13.95
CA GLU A 65 -1.67 -9.77 15.00
C GLU A 65 -1.13 -8.65 15.88
N LYS A 66 0.14 -8.69 16.25
CA LYS A 66 0.79 -7.64 17.01
C LYS A 66 0.79 -6.31 16.23
N LEU A 67 1.09 -6.36 14.93
CA LEU A 67 1.04 -5.16 14.08
C LEU A 67 -0.38 -4.58 14.01
N LYS A 68 -1.40 -5.42 13.84
CA LYS A 68 -2.80 -5.00 13.87
C LYS A 68 -3.17 -4.38 15.22
N ALA A 69 -2.72 -4.96 16.34
CA ALA A 69 -3.00 -4.43 17.68
C ALA A 69 -2.44 -3.01 17.84
N THR A 70 -1.23 -2.73 17.35
CA THR A 70 -0.65 -1.38 17.37
C THR A 70 -1.54 -0.35 16.64
N VAL A 71 -2.07 -0.70 15.46
CA VAL A 71 -2.97 0.21 14.72
C VAL A 71 -4.32 0.34 15.43
N ALA A 72 -4.81 -0.72 16.07
CA ALA A 72 -6.04 -0.67 16.86
C ALA A 72 -5.92 0.22 18.12
N GLU A 73 -4.74 0.28 18.75
CA GLU A 73 -4.46 1.20 19.83
C GLU A 73 -4.49 2.66 19.36
N GLN A 74 -3.88 2.95 18.19
CA GLN A 74 -3.93 4.28 17.58
C GLN A 74 -5.38 4.68 17.23
N LEU A 75 -6.18 3.75 16.74
CA LEU A 75 -7.60 3.96 16.49
C LEU A 75 -8.37 4.29 17.78
N ALA A 76 -8.10 3.56 18.87
CA ALA A 76 -8.72 3.83 20.15
C ALA A 76 -8.34 5.22 20.69
N GLU A 77 -7.11 5.65 20.48
CA GLU A 77 -6.64 6.99 20.84
C GLU A 77 -7.33 8.07 20.00
N ALA A 78 -7.41 7.90 18.68
CA ALA A 78 -8.12 8.84 17.79
C ALA A 78 -9.60 8.99 18.20
N LYS A 79 -10.27 7.88 18.54
CA LYS A 79 -11.65 7.90 19.04
C LYS A 79 -11.78 8.66 20.38
N LYS A 80 -10.82 8.52 21.29
CA LYS A 80 -10.80 9.28 22.56
C LYS A 80 -10.65 10.78 22.32
N LYS A 81 -9.82 11.16 21.36
CA LYS A 81 -9.60 12.56 20.96
C LYS A 81 -10.76 13.12 20.12
N LYS A 82 -11.74 12.29 19.75
CA LYS A 82 -12.84 12.61 18.82
C LYS A 82 -12.37 13.05 17.42
N ASP A 83 -11.18 12.63 17.03
CA ASP A 83 -10.65 12.84 15.68
C ASP A 83 -11.31 11.86 14.70
N VAL A 84 -12.42 12.30 14.12
CA VAL A 84 -13.28 11.46 13.28
C VAL A 84 -12.56 11.05 11.99
N VAL A 85 -11.80 11.96 11.38
CA VAL A 85 -11.11 11.72 10.10
C VAL A 85 -10.04 10.65 10.29
N LYS A 86 -9.18 10.81 11.28
CA LYS A 86 -8.14 9.83 11.62
C LYS A 86 -8.74 8.50 12.05
N ALA A 87 -9.81 8.52 12.85
CA ALA A 87 -10.47 7.31 13.31
C ALA A 87 -11.07 6.50 12.14
N LEU A 88 -11.69 7.13 11.14
CA LEU A 88 -12.23 6.46 9.97
C LEU A 88 -11.11 5.84 9.11
N CYS A 89 -10.02 6.59 8.90
CA CYS A 89 -8.86 6.09 8.16
C CYS A 89 -8.25 4.85 8.85
N LEU A 90 -8.00 4.92 10.16
CA LEU A 90 -7.41 3.81 10.92
C LEU A 90 -8.35 2.61 11.03
N ASP A 91 -9.66 2.83 11.14
CA ASP A 91 -10.67 1.76 11.21
C ASP A 91 -10.68 0.93 9.92
N ASP A 92 -10.57 1.59 8.76
CA ASP A 92 -10.44 0.91 7.47
C ASP A 92 -9.18 0.05 7.42
N LYS A 93 -8.02 0.57 7.88
CA LYS A 93 -6.77 -0.20 7.92
C LYS A 93 -6.86 -1.41 8.85
N VAL A 94 -7.42 -1.25 10.04
CA VAL A 94 -7.62 -2.36 10.99
C VAL A 94 -8.51 -3.46 10.38
N LYS A 95 -9.58 -3.09 9.66
CA LYS A 95 -10.46 -4.05 8.98
C LYS A 95 -9.72 -4.81 7.88
N GLN A 96 -8.94 -4.12 7.05
CA GLN A 96 -8.15 -4.74 6.00
C GLN A 96 -7.09 -5.67 6.58
N MET A 97 -6.39 -5.27 7.65
CA MET A 97 -5.42 -6.12 8.36
C MET A 97 -6.09 -7.37 8.94
N LYS A 98 -7.28 -7.21 9.54
CA LYS A 98 -8.05 -8.34 10.06
C LYS A 98 -8.34 -9.36 8.95
N LEU A 99 -8.85 -8.91 7.81
CA LEU A 99 -9.17 -9.77 6.68
C LEU A 99 -7.91 -10.51 6.17
N ALA A 100 -6.78 -9.81 6.03
CA ALA A 100 -5.53 -10.42 5.60
C ALA A 100 -5.04 -11.49 6.58
N ILE A 101 -5.16 -11.26 7.90
CA ILE A 101 -4.75 -12.21 8.94
C ILE A 101 -5.67 -13.42 8.96
N ASP A 102 -6.98 -13.23 8.88
CA ASP A 102 -7.96 -14.32 8.86
C ASP A 102 -7.72 -15.21 7.63
N THR A 103 -7.51 -14.61 6.44
CA THR A 103 -7.12 -15.35 5.23
C THR A 103 -5.80 -16.10 5.43
N ALA A 104 -4.79 -15.48 6.05
CA ALA A 104 -3.51 -16.16 6.29
C ALA A 104 -3.65 -17.37 7.22
N ARG A 105 -4.53 -17.31 8.22
CA ARG A 105 -4.83 -18.47 9.10
C ARG A 105 -5.44 -19.63 8.32
N ASP A 106 -6.41 -19.34 7.43
CA ASP A 106 -7.02 -20.35 6.58
C ASP A 106 -5.97 -21.00 5.67
N ARG A 107 -5.05 -20.20 5.12
CA ARG A 107 -3.93 -20.71 4.30
C ARG A 107 -2.96 -21.58 5.10
N VAL A 108 -2.71 -21.28 6.38
CA VAL A 108 -1.90 -22.13 7.25
C VAL A 108 -2.57 -23.50 7.46
N ILE A 109 -3.89 -23.56 7.59
CA ILE A 109 -4.65 -24.80 7.69
C ILE A 109 -4.52 -25.62 6.40
N ASP A 110 -4.72 -24.97 5.24
CA ASP A 110 -4.56 -25.61 3.93
C ASP A 110 -3.12 -26.11 3.72
N MET A 111 -2.14 -25.32 4.12
CA MET A 111 -0.73 -25.69 4.05
C MET A 111 -0.40 -26.91 4.93
N ASN A 112 -0.94 -26.98 6.14
CA ASN A 112 -0.77 -28.14 7.02
C ASN A 112 -1.35 -29.41 6.39
N SER A 113 -2.50 -29.30 5.71
CA SER A 113 -3.08 -30.39 4.92
C SER A 113 -2.16 -30.82 3.76
N ALA A 114 -1.60 -29.85 3.02
CA ALA A 114 -0.66 -30.14 1.93
C ALA A 114 0.61 -30.83 2.41
N VAL A 115 1.18 -30.39 3.55
CA VAL A 115 2.35 -31.04 4.17
C VAL A 115 2.06 -32.47 4.58
N SER A 116 0.89 -32.73 5.15
CA SER A 116 0.49 -34.12 5.56
C SER A 116 0.29 -35.03 4.37
N GLN A 117 -0.09 -34.49 3.21
CA GLN A 117 -0.26 -35.21 1.95
C GLN A 117 1.07 -35.32 1.14
N SER A 118 2.15 -34.72 1.66
CA SER A 118 3.45 -34.67 0.97
C SER A 118 3.39 -33.93 -0.39
N ASP A 119 2.42 -33.03 -0.54
CA ASP A 119 2.24 -32.18 -1.72
C ASP A 119 3.16 -30.93 -1.61
N ALA A 120 4.34 -31.06 -2.18
CA ALA A 120 5.36 -30.01 -2.10
C ALA A 120 4.99 -28.76 -2.89
N ASP A 121 4.31 -28.88 -4.02
CA ASP A 121 3.95 -27.75 -4.87
C ASP A 121 2.83 -26.94 -4.22
N ARG A 122 1.82 -27.60 -3.70
CA ARG A 122 0.76 -26.94 -2.94
C ARG A 122 1.32 -26.26 -1.67
N THR A 123 2.24 -26.93 -0.96
CA THR A 123 2.90 -26.35 0.22
C THR A 123 3.62 -25.05 -0.12
N LYS A 124 4.40 -25.01 -1.21
CA LYS A 124 5.09 -23.81 -1.70
C LYS A 124 4.11 -22.71 -2.11
N HIS A 125 3.03 -23.08 -2.79
CA HIS A 125 2.00 -22.12 -3.19
C HIS A 125 1.37 -21.43 -1.97
N GLU A 126 0.89 -22.22 -1.00
CA GLU A 126 0.26 -21.66 0.22
C GLU A 126 1.26 -20.82 1.02
N PHE A 127 2.53 -21.25 1.11
CA PHE A 127 3.58 -20.45 1.74
C PHE A 127 3.76 -19.10 1.07
N THR A 128 3.81 -19.05 -0.27
CA THR A 128 3.95 -17.81 -1.03
C THR A 128 2.76 -16.88 -0.79
N VAL A 129 1.53 -17.41 -0.77
CA VAL A 129 0.33 -16.62 -0.47
C VAL A 129 0.41 -16.00 0.93
N ILE A 130 0.85 -16.77 1.94
CA ILE A 130 1.01 -16.27 3.32
C ILE A 130 2.07 -15.15 3.38
N GLN A 131 3.17 -15.27 2.64
CA GLN A 131 4.19 -14.22 2.58
C GLN A 131 3.62 -12.92 1.97
N VAL A 132 2.85 -13.02 0.90
CA VAL A 132 2.17 -11.86 0.29
C VAL A 132 1.19 -11.20 1.26
N LEU A 133 0.43 -11.98 2.01
CA LEU A 133 -0.48 -11.45 3.03
C LEU A 133 0.27 -10.77 4.18
N ARG A 134 1.42 -11.31 4.60
CA ARG A 134 2.29 -10.69 5.59
C ARG A 134 2.82 -9.33 5.09
N GLU A 135 3.30 -9.26 3.85
CA GLU A 135 3.74 -8.01 3.24
C GLU A 135 2.60 -6.99 3.12
N ARG A 136 1.38 -7.46 2.80
CA ARG A 136 0.20 -6.59 2.79
C ARG A 136 -0.07 -5.98 4.17
N VAL A 137 0.03 -6.76 5.25
CA VAL A 137 -0.13 -6.25 6.62
C VAL A 137 0.97 -5.22 6.95
N GLN A 138 2.21 -5.43 6.52
CA GLN A 138 3.29 -4.46 6.68
C GLN A 138 3.05 -3.16 5.90
N THR A 139 2.49 -3.26 4.71
CA THR A 139 2.09 -2.09 3.91
C THR A 139 0.96 -1.33 4.61
N LEU A 140 -0.04 -2.03 5.13
CA LEU A 140 -1.18 -1.42 5.82
C LEU A 140 -0.76 -0.66 7.09
N ILE A 141 0.25 -1.13 7.83
CA ILE A 141 0.77 -0.37 8.98
C ILE A 141 1.49 0.91 8.53
N ALA A 142 2.23 0.87 7.42
CA ALA A 142 2.84 2.06 6.86
C ALA A 142 1.78 3.07 6.35
N GLU A 143 0.72 2.58 5.73
CA GLU A 143 -0.42 3.41 5.33
C GLU A 143 -1.17 3.99 6.55
N ALA A 144 -1.31 3.23 7.63
CA ALA A 144 -1.93 3.70 8.87
C ALA A 144 -1.15 4.87 9.51
N GLN A 145 0.17 4.88 9.38
CA GLN A 145 1.00 5.99 9.85
C GLN A 145 0.78 7.28 9.04
N GLN A 146 0.22 7.18 7.84
CA GLN A 146 -0.12 8.31 6.97
C GLN A 146 -1.56 8.81 7.20
N CYS A 147 -2.32 8.21 8.11
CA CYS A 147 -3.64 8.70 8.48
C CYS A 147 -3.52 10.04 9.22
N ILE A 148 -3.83 11.13 8.51
CA ILE A 148 -3.78 12.51 9.02
C ILE A 148 -5.09 12.79 9.76
N GLY A 149 -4.98 13.37 10.96
CA GLY A 149 -6.13 13.80 11.75
C GLY A 149 -6.58 15.21 11.43
N GLU A 150 -7.66 15.65 12.07
CA GLU A 150 -8.21 17.01 11.93
C GLU A 150 -7.20 18.10 12.35
N GLU A 151 -6.30 17.79 13.29
CA GLU A 151 -5.30 18.74 13.77
C GLU A 151 -4.25 19.14 12.72
N THR A 152 -4.05 18.34 11.69
CA THR A 152 -3.12 18.62 10.59
C THR A 152 -3.83 19.11 9.33
N GLY A 153 -5.16 19.03 9.29
CA GLY A 153 -6.01 19.59 8.26
C GLY A 153 -6.26 21.05 8.53
N PHE A 154 -5.54 21.92 7.87
CA PHE A 154 -5.79 23.35 7.84
C PHE A 154 -5.21 24.17 9.00
N VAL A 155 -3.95 24.52 8.90
CA VAL A 155 -3.36 25.68 9.61
C VAL A 155 -3.35 26.87 8.65
N GLY A 156 -4.52 27.37 8.31
CA GLY A 156 -4.67 28.58 7.53
C GLY A 156 -5.87 29.36 8.05
N ASN A 157 -5.64 30.57 8.54
CA ASN A 157 -6.71 31.53 8.70
C ASN A 157 -7.23 31.87 7.29
N SER A 158 -8.36 31.28 6.89
CA SER A 158 -9.06 31.70 5.71
C SER A 158 -10.02 32.79 6.08
N ASP A 159 -9.50 34.00 6.32
CA ASP A 159 -10.29 35.22 6.22
C ASP A 159 -10.58 35.45 4.73
N VAL A 160 -11.73 34.99 4.28
CA VAL A 160 -12.23 35.33 2.94
C VAL A 160 -12.92 36.65 3.04
N THR A 161 -12.24 37.69 2.67
CA THR A 161 -12.88 39.03 2.46
C THR A 161 -13.51 38.99 1.08
N VAL A 162 -14.83 38.94 1.04
CA VAL A 162 -15.58 39.05 -0.22
C VAL A 162 -15.73 40.54 -0.50
N ASP A 163 -14.98 41.07 -1.48
CA ASP A 163 -15.14 42.38 -2.03
C ASP A 163 -16.10 42.31 -3.23
N ILE A 164 -17.36 42.67 -3.02
CA ILE A 164 -18.37 42.67 -4.07
C ILE A 164 -18.28 44.01 -4.75
N ASP A 165 -17.91 44.05 -6.03
CA ASP A 165 -17.92 45.24 -6.86
C ASP A 165 -19.34 45.82 -6.88
N PRO A 166 -19.54 47.10 -6.39
CA PRO A 166 -20.86 47.73 -6.35
C PRO A 166 -21.49 47.96 -7.73
N ALA A 167 -20.73 47.72 -8.81
CA ALA A 167 -21.24 47.79 -10.17
C ALA A 167 -21.90 46.46 -10.64
N ILE A 168 -21.80 45.41 -9.87
CA ILE A 168 -22.52 44.15 -10.15
C ILE A 168 -23.97 44.35 -9.73
N PRO A 169 -24.95 44.31 -10.65
CA PRO A 169 -26.35 44.42 -10.29
C PRO A 169 -26.73 43.26 -9.34
N ASP A 170 -27.51 43.61 -8.32
CA ASP A 170 -28.04 42.69 -7.34
C ASP A 170 -29.06 41.75 -8.07
N ALA A 171 -28.56 40.73 -8.73
CA ALA A 171 -29.37 39.78 -9.47
C ALA A 171 -30.10 38.87 -8.45
N ASP A 172 -31.43 38.92 -8.48
CA ASP A 172 -32.24 38.00 -7.69
C ASP A 172 -31.89 36.54 -8.08
N PRO A 173 -31.41 35.71 -7.13
CA PRO A 173 -31.05 34.30 -7.43
C PRO A 173 -32.23 33.48 -7.93
N SER A 174 -33.46 33.97 -7.84
CA SER A 174 -34.65 33.32 -8.42
C SER A 174 -34.92 33.76 -9.87
N ASP A 175 -34.21 34.75 -10.38
CA ASP A 175 -34.40 35.33 -11.73
C ASP A 175 -33.40 34.68 -12.71
N PHE A 176 -33.32 33.34 -12.67
CA PHE A 176 -32.62 32.64 -13.71
C PHE A 176 -33.43 32.74 -15.01
N PRO A 177 -32.84 33.24 -16.10
CA PRO A 177 -33.50 33.11 -17.39
C PRO A 177 -33.77 31.61 -17.61
N ASP A 178 -35.01 31.29 -17.99
CA ASP A 178 -35.38 29.91 -18.36
C ASP A 178 -34.32 29.36 -19.28
N ASP A 179 -33.45 28.51 -18.75
CA ASP A 179 -32.35 27.92 -19.50
C ASP A 179 -32.90 26.86 -20.43
N SER A 180 -33.38 27.30 -21.58
CA SER A 180 -33.80 26.41 -22.67
C SER A 180 -32.66 25.57 -23.25
N LEU A 181 -31.48 25.65 -22.61
CA LEU A 181 -30.30 24.81 -22.90
C LEU A 181 -30.19 23.58 -22.03
N VAL A 182 -31.15 23.31 -21.13
CA VAL A 182 -31.30 21.98 -20.56
C VAL A 182 -31.79 21.07 -21.70
N SER A 183 -30.87 20.66 -22.54
CA SER A 183 -31.12 19.68 -23.57
C SER A 183 -31.61 18.40 -22.91
N ASP A 184 -32.75 17.89 -23.38
CA ASP A 184 -33.26 16.59 -22.97
C ASP A 184 -32.10 15.55 -22.99
N PRO A 185 -31.98 14.72 -21.95
CA PRO A 185 -30.93 13.71 -21.92
C PRO A 185 -31.08 12.84 -23.18
N PRO A 186 -29.96 12.49 -23.83
CA PRO A 186 -30.01 11.69 -25.06
C PRO A 186 -30.78 10.41 -24.81
N VAL A 187 -31.79 10.15 -25.63
CA VAL A 187 -32.58 8.91 -25.56
C VAL A 187 -31.63 7.75 -25.87
N LEU A 188 -31.23 7.00 -24.83
CA LEU A 188 -30.47 5.77 -24.99
C LEU A 188 -31.35 4.71 -25.66
N SER A 189 -31.35 4.67 -26.98
CA SER A 189 -31.93 3.55 -27.74
C SER A 189 -31.03 2.33 -27.55
N SER A 190 -31.45 1.40 -26.71
CA SER A 190 -30.83 0.08 -26.64
C SER A 190 -31.07 -0.62 -27.98
N PRO A 191 -30.02 -1.18 -28.64
CA PRO A 191 -30.24 -2.03 -29.77
C PRO A 191 -30.95 -3.30 -29.30
N THR A 192 -32.21 -3.48 -29.73
CA THR A 192 -32.92 -4.76 -29.60
C THR A 192 -32.27 -5.75 -30.58
N LEU A 193 -31.76 -6.86 -30.02
CA LEU A 193 -31.37 -8.07 -30.76
C LEU A 193 -32.62 -8.78 -31.27
#